data_84eb2a5add4fcfd83fa080c1074769c4
#
_entry.id   84eb2a5add4fcfd83fa080c1074769c4
#
_cell.length_a   1.000
_cell.length_b   1.000
_cell.length_c   1.000
_cell.angle_alpha   90.00
_cell.angle_beta   90.00
_cell.angle_gamma   90.00
#
_symmetry.space_group_name_H-M   'P 1'
#
loop_
_entity.id
_entity.type
_entity.pdbx_description
1 polymer ?
#
loop_
_entity_poly.entity_id
_entity_poly.type
_entity_poly.pdbx_seq_one_letter_code
_entity_poly.pdbx_strand_id
1 'polypeptide(L)'
;LINGEAPAEAFATKVVTGTTDPQRDPGNDWAFLVLDRPLGETYGVMKFAIADFADLDSIKGEINLAGYSSDFPKEKPSETAGVHQGCSIRGFGSQLGTVSHDCDMMAGASGGPMFAIFPDGSAVIIALNAAERVSREGKNPKKFSGPTANIGVYATTWAKKAEELLKSQR
;
A
#
# COMPACT_ATOMS: atom_id res chain seq x y z
N LEU A 1 12.18 -13.29 4.66
CA LEU A 1 13.37 -14.14 4.44
C LEU A 1 13.16 -14.88 3.12
N ILE A 2 14.07 -14.73 2.17
CA ILE A 2 14.09 -15.54 0.95
C ILE A 2 14.99 -16.75 1.25
N ASN A 3 14.43 -17.96 1.20
CA ASN A 3 15.14 -19.22 1.51
C ASN A 3 15.81 -19.25 2.90
N GLY A 4 15.27 -18.53 3.88
CA GLY A 4 15.81 -18.51 5.25
C GLY A 4 17.01 -17.58 5.45
N GLU A 5 17.51 -16.94 4.41
CA GLU A 5 18.56 -15.93 4.49
C GLU A 5 17.98 -14.53 4.60
N ALA A 6 18.60 -13.66 5.39
CA ALA A 6 18.25 -12.25 5.39
C ALA A 6 18.61 -11.67 4.02
N PRO A 7 17.65 -11.03 3.32
CA PRO A 7 17.97 -10.29 2.11
C PRO A 7 19.00 -9.18 2.43
N ALA A 8 19.61 -8.60 1.41
CA ALA A 8 20.52 -7.49 1.61
C ALA A 8 19.84 -6.36 2.40
N GLU A 9 20.54 -5.80 3.36
CA GLU A 9 20.09 -4.63 4.12
C GLU A 9 20.46 -3.34 3.37
N ALA A 10 19.61 -2.33 3.47
CA ALA A 10 19.88 -0.98 3.01
C ALA A 10 19.38 0.03 4.04
N PHE A 11 20.07 1.16 4.15
CA PHE A 11 19.71 2.24 5.06
C PHE A 11 19.10 3.42 4.31
N ALA A 12 18.10 4.04 4.93
CA ALA A 12 17.53 5.27 4.40
C ALA A 12 18.51 6.44 4.60
N THR A 13 18.96 7.04 3.51
CA THR A 13 19.79 8.25 3.53
C THR A 13 18.98 9.53 3.49
N LYS A 14 17.72 9.45 3.03
CA LYS A 14 16.78 10.56 2.97
C LYS A 14 15.36 10.04 3.13
N VAL A 15 14.57 10.79 3.88
CA VAL A 15 13.12 10.58 4.04
C VAL A 15 12.39 11.80 3.49
N VAL A 16 11.36 11.56 2.67
CA VAL A 16 10.46 12.60 2.14
C VAL A 16 9.04 12.20 2.48
N THR A 17 8.34 13.02 3.24
CA THR A 17 6.96 12.76 3.69
C THR A 17 5.97 13.67 2.98
N GLY A 18 4.73 13.21 2.79
CA GLY A 18 3.64 14.02 2.25
C GLY A 18 3.06 14.96 3.29
N THR A 19 3.01 14.53 4.54
CA THR A 19 2.50 15.32 5.66
C THR A 19 3.26 15.04 6.94
N THR A 20 3.16 15.94 7.91
CA THR A 20 3.62 15.74 9.30
C THR A 20 2.45 15.48 10.25
N ASP A 21 1.20 15.54 9.76
CA ASP A 21 -0.01 15.31 10.55
C ASP A 21 -0.99 14.42 9.75
N PRO A 22 -0.76 13.09 9.71
CA PRO A 22 -1.59 12.17 8.94
C PRO A 22 -3.04 12.07 9.44
N GLN A 23 -3.32 12.48 10.67
CA GLN A 23 -4.69 12.49 11.19
C GLN A 23 -5.53 13.60 10.56
N ARG A 24 -4.94 14.75 10.27
CA ARG A 24 -5.61 15.88 9.62
C ARG A 24 -5.51 15.86 8.10
N ASP A 25 -4.49 15.22 7.57
CA ASP A 25 -4.21 15.15 6.14
C ASP A 25 -3.88 13.71 5.70
N PRO A 26 -4.85 12.77 5.85
CA PRO A 26 -4.61 11.36 5.58
C PRO A 26 -4.38 11.03 4.10
N GLY A 27 -4.78 11.88 3.17
CA GLY A 27 -4.46 11.70 1.76
C GLY A 27 -2.99 11.92 1.43
N ASN A 28 -2.25 12.55 2.33
CA ASN A 28 -0.81 12.75 2.23
C ASN A 28 -0.02 11.92 3.26
N ASP A 29 -0.64 10.89 3.85
CA ASP A 29 0.03 9.93 4.75
C ASP A 29 0.89 8.93 3.96
N TRP A 30 1.96 9.44 3.38
CA TRP A 30 2.95 8.66 2.63
C TRP A 30 4.37 9.14 2.93
N ALA A 31 5.33 8.24 2.73
CA ALA A 31 6.76 8.54 2.83
C ALA A 31 7.55 7.82 1.74
N PHE A 32 8.59 8.48 1.23
CA PHE A 32 9.63 7.87 0.40
C PHE A 32 10.93 7.79 1.19
N LEU A 33 11.56 6.62 1.14
CA LEU A 33 12.87 6.36 1.68
C LEU A 33 13.86 6.23 0.52
N VAL A 34 14.84 7.13 0.45
CA VAL A 34 15.96 6.99 -0.49
C VAL A 34 17.00 6.10 0.17
N LEU A 35 17.33 4.99 -0.46
CA LEU A 35 18.23 3.99 0.10
C LEU A 35 19.69 4.27 -0.32
N ASP A 36 20.63 3.79 0.50
CA ASP A 36 22.07 3.86 0.23
C ASP A 36 22.55 2.84 -0.83
N ARG A 37 21.67 1.91 -1.22
CA ARG A 37 21.93 0.84 -2.20
C ARG A 37 20.73 0.65 -3.14
N PRO A 38 20.98 0.32 -4.41
CA PRO A 38 19.92 0.10 -5.40
C PRO A 38 19.33 -1.31 -5.28
N LEU A 39 18.60 -1.62 -4.20
CA LEU A 39 17.98 -2.94 -3.99
C LEU A 39 17.08 -3.37 -5.15
N GLY A 40 16.49 -2.41 -5.86
CA GLY A 40 15.66 -2.69 -7.02
C GLY A 40 16.37 -3.35 -8.19
N GLU A 41 17.70 -3.18 -8.32
CA GLU A 41 18.51 -3.87 -9.35
C GLU A 41 18.62 -5.38 -9.06
N THR A 42 18.63 -5.75 -7.79
CA THR A 42 18.73 -7.16 -7.38
C THR A 42 17.36 -7.83 -7.25
N TYR A 43 16.39 -7.14 -6.66
CA TYR A 43 15.10 -7.74 -6.29
C TYR A 43 13.92 -7.33 -7.20
N GLY A 44 14.20 -6.49 -8.20
CA GLY A 44 13.17 -5.93 -9.07
C GLY A 44 12.50 -4.70 -8.49
N VAL A 45 11.65 -4.10 -9.30
CA VAL A 45 10.88 -2.90 -8.97
C VAL A 45 9.43 -3.08 -9.38
N MET A 46 8.52 -2.47 -8.63
CA MET A 46 7.13 -2.32 -9.04
C MET A 46 6.94 -0.95 -9.70
N LYS A 47 6.13 -0.92 -10.75
CA LYS A 47 5.68 0.33 -11.34
C LYS A 47 4.58 0.94 -10.47
N PHE A 48 4.23 2.20 -10.72
CA PHE A 48 3.04 2.82 -10.15
C PHE A 48 2.29 3.59 -11.24
N ALA A 49 0.99 3.74 -11.05
CA ALA A 49 0.14 4.48 -11.96
C ALA A 49 -0.98 5.20 -11.20
N ILE A 50 -1.46 6.28 -11.80
CA ILE A 50 -2.71 6.92 -11.43
C ILE A 50 -3.79 6.29 -12.31
N ALA A 51 -4.72 5.57 -11.68
CA ALA A 51 -5.89 4.98 -12.34
C ALA A 51 -7.09 5.90 -12.14
N ASP A 52 -7.95 6.04 -13.13
CA ASP A 52 -9.24 6.71 -12.94
C ASP A 52 -10.29 5.75 -12.34
N PHE A 53 -11.52 6.24 -12.14
CA PHE A 53 -12.57 5.40 -11.55
C PHE A 53 -12.99 4.25 -12.49
N ALA A 54 -12.99 4.47 -13.80
CA ALA A 54 -13.32 3.43 -14.77
C ALA A 54 -12.25 2.34 -14.80
N ASP A 55 -10.97 2.73 -14.72
CA ASP A 55 -9.85 1.81 -14.58
C ASP A 55 -9.98 0.95 -13.32
N LEU A 56 -10.29 1.58 -12.16
CA LEU A 56 -10.48 0.88 -10.89
C LEU A 56 -11.65 -0.10 -10.91
N ASP A 57 -12.74 0.23 -11.59
CA ASP A 57 -13.90 -0.68 -11.73
C ASP A 57 -13.57 -1.85 -12.67
N SER A 58 -12.75 -1.63 -13.69
CA SER A 58 -12.32 -2.67 -14.62
C SER A 58 -11.45 -3.75 -13.98
N ILE A 59 -10.69 -3.40 -12.93
CA ILE A 59 -9.81 -4.29 -12.17
C ILE A 59 -10.39 -4.67 -10.80
N LYS A 60 -11.69 -4.54 -10.62
CA LYS A 60 -12.38 -4.91 -9.40
C LYS A 60 -12.27 -6.42 -9.13
N GLY A 61 -11.85 -6.77 -7.93
CA GLY A 61 -11.54 -8.16 -7.58
C GLY A 61 -10.15 -8.63 -8.03
N GLU A 62 -9.33 -7.76 -8.61
CA GLU A 62 -7.97 -8.09 -9.07
C GLU A 62 -6.88 -7.32 -8.32
N ILE A 63 -7.28 -6.53 -7.33
CA ILE A 63 -6.34 -5.81 -6.46
C ILE A 63 -5.72 -6.78 -5.47
N ASN A 64 -4.43 -6.64 -5.25
CA ASN A 64 -3.67 -7.35 -4.24
C ASN A 64 -3.13 -6.33 -3.24
N LEU A 65 -3.12 -6.69 -1.97
CA LEU A 65 -2.50 -5.90 -0.90
C LEU A 65 -1.44 -6.75 -0.21
N ALA A 66 -0.20 -6.30 -0.22
CA ALA A 66 0.89 -6.95 0.48
C ALA A 66 1.29 -6.16 1.73
N GLY A 67 1.61 -6.85 2.83
CA GLY A 67 2.06 -6.19 4.05
C GLY A 67 2.34 -7.14 5.20
N TYR A 68 2.87 -6.62 6.29
CA TYR A 68 3.19 -7.35 7.51
C TYR A 68 2.03 -7.22 8.50
N SER A 69 0.95 -7.96 8.25
CA SER A 69 -0.27 -7.91 9.07
C SER A 69 -0.06 -8.57 10.44
N SER A 70 -0.61 -7.97 11.50
CA SER A 70 -0.46 -8.47 12.88
C SER A 70 -1.22 -9.76 13.17
N ASP A 71 -2.00 -10.25 12.24
CA ASP A 71 -2.71 -11.54 12.34
C ASP A 71 -2.10 -12.64 11.46
N PHE A 72 -1.02 -12.32 10.74
CA PHE A 72 -0.37 -13.26 9.82
C PHE A 72 1.17 -13.23 9.92
N PRO A 73 1.83 -14.43 9.88
CA PRO A 73 1.27 -15.76 10.13
C PRO A 73 0.87 -15.93 11.60
N LYS A 74 -0.07 -16.80 11.91
CA LYS A 74 -0.62 -16.94 13.28
C LYS A 74 0.43 -17.26 14.33
N GLU A 75 1.42 -18.09 13.96
CA GLU A 75 2.48 -18.54 14.85
C GLU A 75 3.52 -17.45 15.14
N LYS A 76 3.66 -16.51 14.22
CA LYS A 76 4.66 -15.43 14.26
C LYS A 76 4.12 -14.17 13.59
N PRO A 77 3.20 -13.47 14.23
CA PRO A 77 2.54 -12.29 13.67
C PRO A 77 3.54 -11.24 13.21
N SER A 78 3.31 -10.68 12.04
CA SER A 78 4.13 -9.64 11.39
C SER A 78 5.59 -10.04 11.04
N GLU A 79 5.99 -11.31 11.18
CA GLU A 79 7.35 -11.73 10.77
C GLU A 79 7.47 -11.98 9.26
N THR A 80 6.37 -12.21 8.58
CA THR A 80 6.34 -12.50 7.14
C THR A 80 5.31 -11.62 6.45
N ALA A 81 5.65 -11.07 5.29
CA ALA A 81 4.68 -10.36 4.49
C ALA A 81 3.60 -11.33 3.99
N GLY A 82 2.35 -10.97 4.25
CA GLY A 82 1.18 -11.62 3.67
C GLY A 82 0.71 -10.88 2.42
N VAL A 83 -0.07 -11.58 1.59
CA VAL A 83 -0.74 -10.97 0.44
C VAL A 83 -2.21 -11.37 0.47
N HIS A 84 -3.11 -10.38 0.57
CA HIS A 84 -4.52 -10.58 0.28
C HIS A 84 -4.74 -10.38 -1.21
N GLN A 85 -5.21 -11.41 -1.89
CA GLN A 85 -5.47 -11.40 -3.34
C GLN A 85 -6.95 -11.26 -3.63
N GLY A 86 -7.28 -10.56 -4.71
CA GLY A 86 -8.66 -10.49 -5.22
C GLY A 86 -9.55 -9.51 -4.45
N CYS A 87 -8.99 -8.53 -3.77
CA CYS A 87 -9.76 -7.44 -3.17
C CYS A 87 -10.03 -6.30 -4.17
N SER A 88 -10.69 -5.26 -3.72
CA SER A 88 -11.12 -4.15 -4.60
C SER A 88 -10.95 -2.81 -3.92
N ILE A 89 -10.57 -1.81 -4.70
CA ILE A 89 -10.83 -0.42 -4.35
C ILE A 89 -12.31 -0.16 -4.63
N ARG A 90 -13.06 0.27 -3.61
CA ARG A 90 -14.51 0.41 -3.64
C ARG A 90 -14.98 1.83 -3.96
N GLY A 91 -14.09 2.78 -3.98
CA GLY A 91 -14.36 4.17 -4.32
C GLY A 91 -13.36 5.12 -3.70
N PHE A 92 -13.53 6.40 -3.98
CA PHE A 92 -12.77 7.44 -3.31
C PHE A 92 -13.22 7.56 -1.85
N GLY A 93 -12.26 7.80 -0.97
CA GLY A 93 -12.53 8.03 0.44
C GLY A 93 -13.22 9.38 0.67
N SER A 94 -13.74 9.58 1.89
CA SER A 94 -14.37 10.85 2.28
C SER A 94 -13.39 12.02 2.37
N GLN A 95 -12.09 11.73 2.38
CA GLN A 95 -11.03 12.72 2.44
C GLN A 95 -10.26 12.72 1.14
N LEU A 96 -9.83 13.91 0.71
CA LEU A 96 -9.10 14.09 -0.55
C LEU A 96 -7.83 13.23 -0.56
N GLY A 97 -7.59 12.56 -1.68
CA GLY A 97 -6.41 11.71 -1.86
C GLY A 97 -6.49 10.34 -1.20
N THR A 98 -7.65 9.97 -0.62
CA THR A 98 -7.87 8.64 -0.05
C THR A 98 -8.77 7.78 -0.93
N VAL A 99 -8.63 6.47 -0.78
CA VAL A 99 -9.53 5.45 -1.35
C VAL A 99 -10.06 4.54 -0.25
N SER A 100 -11.26 4.00 -0.45
CA SER A 100 -11.82 2.93 0.39
C SER A 100 -11.62 1.59 -0.28
N HIS A 101 -11.28 0.56 0.49
CA HIS A 101 -11.03 -0.79 -0.03
C HIS A 101 -11.53 -1.88 0.93
N ASP A 102 -11.70 -3.09 0.41
CA ASP A 102 -12.13 -4.27 1.14
C ASP A 102 -11.03 -5.32 1.33
N CYS A 103 -9.77 -4.94 1.08
CA CYS A 103 -8.66 -5.84 1.35
C CYS A 103 -8.56 -6.12 2.86
N ASP A 104 -8.40 -7.40 3.19
CA ASP A 104 -8.30 -7.87 4.58
C ASP A 104 -6.85 -7.77 5.06
N MET A 105 -6.58 -6.78 5.88
CA MET A 105 -5.28 -6.53 6.51
C MET A 105 -5.49 -5.84 7.84
N MET A 106 -4.70 -6.23 8.82
CA MET A 106 -4.70 -5.65 10.16
C MET A 106 -3.54 -4.68 10.39
N ALA A 107 -3.46 -4.15 11.60
CA ALA A 107 -2.35 -3.29 12.04
C ALA A 107 -0.99 -3.89 11.66
N GLY A 108 -0.02 -3.06 11.29
CA GLY A 108 1.28 -3.46 10.78
C GLY A 108 1.38 -3.48 9.25
N ALA A 109 0.25 -3.64 8.53
CA ALA A 109 0.23 -3.60 7.08
C ALA A 109 0.19 -2.17 6.47
N SER A 110 0.24 -1.13 7.31
CA SER A 110 0.30 0.27 6.86
C SER A 110 1.55 0.53 6.01
N GLY A 111 1.40 1.27 4.92
CA GLY A 111 2.43 1.48 3.90
C GLY A 111 2.54 0.34 2.88
N GLY A 112 1.81 -0.76 3.07
CA GLY A 112 1.78 -1.88 2.13
C GLY A 112 1.21 -1.47 0.77
N PRO A 113 1.78 -1.94 -0.35
CA PRO A 113 1.30 -1.59 -1.68
C PRO A 113 -0.03 -2.28 -2.00
N MET A 114 -0.94 -1.52 -2.56
CA MET A 114 -2.13 -2.01 -3.24
C MET A 114 -1.85 -1.99 -4.74
N PHE A 115 -1.84 -3.15 -5.37
CA PHE A 115 -1.38 -3.30 -6.75
C PHE A 115 -2.24 -4.28 -7.56
N ALA A 116 -2.26 -4.08 -8.88
CA ALA A 116 -2.80 -5.04 -9.85
C ALA A 116 -1.65 -5.72 -10.60
N ILE A 117 -1.88 -6.98 -10.99
CA ILE A 117 -0.97 -7.74 -11.87
C ILE A 117 -1.61 -7.80 -13.24
N PHE A 118 -0.90 -7.31 -14.24
CA PHE A 118 -1.36 -7.29 -15.62
C PHE A 118 -0.98 -8.59 -16.36
N PRO A 119 -1.62 -8.89 -17.54
CA PRO A 119 -1.34 -10.11 -18.29
C PRO A 119 0.12 -10.30 -18.72
N ASP A 120 0.88 -9.21 -18.83
CA ASP A 120 2.31 -9.24 -19.13
C ASP A 120 3.19 -9.58 -17.90
N GLY A 121 2.57 -9.85 -16.76
CA GLY A 121 3.22 -10.11 -15.48
C GLY A 121 3.68 -8.86 -14.72
N SER A 122 3.47 -7.65 -15.26
CA SER A 122 3.85 -6.43 -14.57
C SER A 122 2.92 -6.16 -13.38
N ALA A 123 3.52 -5.81 -12.22
CA ALA A 123 2.81 -5.35 -11.04
C ALA A 123 2.82 -3.83 -10.98
N VAL A 124 1.65 -3.21 -10.81
CA VAL A 124 1.48 -1.75 -10.80
C VAL A 124 0.79 -1.30 -9.52
N ILE A 125 1.48 -0.50 -8.72
CA ILE A 125 0.97 0.08 -7.48
C ILE A 125 -0.01 1.21 -7.82
N ILE A 126 -1.18 1.18 -7.21
CA ILE A 126 -2.27 2.15 -7.41
C ILE A 126 -2.51 2.97 -6.15
N ALA A 127 -2.34 2.35 -4.98
CA ALA A 127 -2.52 2.99 -3.68
C ALA A 127 -1.61 2.34 -2.64
N LEU A 128 -1.53 2.96 -1.47
CA LEU A 128 -0.87 2.41 -0.28
C LEU A 128 -1.91 2.17 0.80
N ASN A 129 -1.84 1.05 1.52
CA ASN A 129 -2.68 0.83 2.69
C ASN A 129 -2.29 1.81 3.80
N ALA A 130 -3.27 2.49 4.41
CA ALA A 130 -3.00 3.49 5.45
C ALA A 130 -3.66 3.14 6.77
N ALA A 131 -4.95 2.82 6.78
CA ALA A 131 -5.68 2.63 8.01
C ALA A 131 -6.78 1.57 7.89
N GLU A 132 -6.95 0.83 8.97
CA GLU A 132 -8.09 -0.04 9.21
C GLU A 132 -9.18 0.75 9.93
N ARG A 133 -10.44 0.62 9.49
CA ARG A 133 -11.58 1.11 10.24
C ARG A 133 -12.11 0.02 11.15
N VAL A 134 -11.83 0.14 12.43
CA VAL A 134 -12.42 -0.72 13.47
C VAL A 134 -13.81 -0.19 13.83
N SER A 135 -14.81 -1.07 13.94
CA SER A 135 -16.12 -0.68 14.45
C SER A 135 -15.98 -0.12 15.87
N ARG A 136 -16.87 0.83 16.27
CA ARG A 136 -16.89 1.41 17.63
C ARG A 136 -17.00 0.37 18.75
N GLU A 137 -17.38 -0.84 18.43
CA GLU A 137 -17.48 -1.98 19.36
C GLU A 137 -16.20 -2.83 19.46
N GLY A 138 -15.09 -2.43 18.81
CA GLY A 138 -13.83 -3.16 18.84
C GLY A 138 -13.87 -4.52 18.13
N LYS A 139 -14.95 -4.82 17.41
CA LYS A 139 -15.09 -6.05 16.63
C LYS A 139 -14.81 -5.73 15.17
N ASN A 140 -13.85 -6.42 14.59
CA ASN A 140 -13.64 -6.39 13.15
C ASN A 140 -14.93 -6.78 12.44
N PRO A 141 -15.47 -5.93 11.54
CA PRO A 141 -16.65 -6.29 10.80
C PRO A 141 -16.31 -7.47 9.87
N LYS A 142 -17.05 -8.55 10.01
CA LYS A 142 -16.88 -9.76 9.17
C LYS A 142 -17.23 -9.56 7.70
N LYS A 143 -17.75 -8.38 7.32
CA LYS A 143 -18.13 -8.02 5.96
C LYS A 143 -17.83 -6.56 5.70
N PHE A 144 -17.31 -6.29 4.51
CA PHE A 144 -17.15 -4.94 3.99
C PHE A 144 -18.49 -4.18 4.05
N SER A 145 -18.44 -2.96 4.55
CA SER A 145 -19.50 -1.96 4.42
C SER A 145 -18.85 -0.59 4.27
N GLY A 146 -19.50 0.36 3.63
CA GLY A 146 -18.93 1.70 3.45
C GLY A 146 -18.37 2.33 4.74
N PRO A 147 -19.09 2.25 5.90
CA PRO A 147 -18.60 2.76 7.19
C PRO A 147 -17.39 2.01 7.76
N THR A 148 -17.13 0.78 7.32
CA THR A 148 -16.07 -0.11 7.84
C THR A 148 -15.01 -0.43 6.79
N ALA A 149 -15.05 0.23 5.64
CA ALA A 149 -14.05 0.11 4.61
C ALA A 149 -12.68 0.58 5.11
N ASN A 150 -11.65 -0.18 4.83
CA ASN A 150 -10.28 0.25 5.08
C ASN A 150 -9.91 1.44 4.17
N ILE A 151 -8.90 2.19 4.56
CA ILE A 151 -8.48 3.41 3.89
C ILE A 151 -7.09 3.20 3.29
N GLY A 152 -6.95 3.55 2.02
CA GLY A 152 -5.65 3.67 1.35
C GLY A 152 -5.35 5.10 0.94
N VAL A 153 -4.06 5.40 0.77
CA VAL A 153 -3.55 6.64 0.18
C VAL A 153 -3.40 6.45 -1.32
N TYR A 154 -4.10 7.27 -2.09
CA TYR A 154 -4.19 7.11 -3.54
C TYR A 154 -2.96 7.66 -4.26
N ALA A 155 -2.55 7.01 -5.35
CA ALA A 155 -1.35 7.39 -6.11
C ALA A 155 -1.33 8.84 -6.60
N THR A 156 -2.49 9.47 -6.79
CA THR A 156 -2.59 10.88 -7.19
C THR A 156 -1.85 11.84 -6.28
N THR A 157 -1.68 11.52 -4.99
CA THR A 157 -1.06 12.42 -4.01
C THR A 157 0.46 12.31 -3.98
N TRP A 158 1.03 11.20 -4.39
CA TRP A 158 2.47 10.91 -4.26
C TRP A 158 3.18 10.59 -5.58
N ALA A 159 2.46 10.19 -6.65
CA ALA A 159 3.10 9.75 -7.90
C ALA A 159 4.02 10.81 -8.51
N LYS A 160 3.59 12.07 -8.57
CA LYS A 160 4.42 13.17 -9.07
C LYS A 160 5.72 13.31 -8.28
N LYS A 161 5.64 13.17 -6.95
CA LYS A 161 6.83 13.26 -6.09
C LYS A 161 7.77 12.09 -6.29
N ALA A 162 7.23 10.87 -6.50
CA ALA A 162 8.00 9.70 -6.86
C ALA A 162 8.79 9.93 -8.16
N GLU A 163 8.13 10.43 -9.21
CA GLU A 163 8.79 10.76 -10.49
C GLU A 163 9.91 11.80 -10.35
N GLU A 164 9.69 12.85 -9.55
CA GLU A 164 10.71 13.86 -9.27
C GLU A 164 11.95 13.25 -8.59
N LEU A 165 11.73 12.38 -7.59
CA LEU A 165 12.80 11.69 -6.89
C LEU A 165 13.56 10.75 -7.83
N LEU A 166 12.89 9.97 -8.65
CA LEU A 166 13.51 9.08 -9.64
C LEU A 166 14.38 9.85 -10.66
N LYS A 167 13.92 11.02 -11.10
CA LYS A 167 14.71 11.89 -12.01
C LYS A 167 15.97 12.46 -11.34
N SER A 168 15.91 12.73 -10.04
CA SER A 168 17.04 13.29 -9.28
C SER A 168 18.11 12.26 -8.90
N GLN A 169 17.86 10.97 -9.10
CA GLN A 169 18.77 9.86 -8.81
C GLN A 169 19.56 9.39 -10.04
N ARG A 170 19.22 9.92 -11.21
CA ARG A 170 19.91 9.64 -12.49
C ARG A 170 20.98 10.68 -12.78
#